data_8465e9499a0dc13ed0b2697195ba696e
#
_entry.id   8465e9499a0dc13ed0b2697195ba696e
#
_cell.length_a   1.000
_cell.length_b   1.000
_cell.length_c   1.000
_cell.angle_alpha   90.00
_cell.angle_beta   90.00
_cell.angle_gamma   90.00
#
_symmetry.space_group_name_H-M   'P 1'
#
loop_
_entity.id
_entity.type
_entity.pdbx_description
1 polymer ?
#
loop_
_entity_poly.entity_id
_entity_poly.type
_entity_poly.pdbx_seq_one_letter_code
_entity_poly.pdbx_strand_id
1 'polypeptide(L)'
;MIRSLWRYALGWRYRLLARRYDSLVLERVLGQPLLVLPQVFNPRLLRTGQFLVESLDARLIPPGARVLDLGTGSGVGAIFAARWADCVVATDINPAAVRCARINALLSGLEQHIEVRQGDMFGPVRADTFDVVLFNPPYYVGTPRNALDXAWRGIDVVERFAAELRDHLVSGGHALVVLSTDGEXEAFLNAFEVNGLNVQVVVRRDLINEVLTVXRLC
;
A
#
# COMPACT_ATOMS: atom_id res chain seq x y z
N MET A 1 4.22 26.17 -12.95
CA MET A 1 5.62 26.11 -13.38
C MET A 1 6.50 25.33 -12.39
N ILE A 2 6.46 25.60 -11.10
CA ILE A 2 7.24 24.91 -10.05
C ILE A 2 6.92 23.39 -10.00
N ARG A 3 5.63 23.01 -10.05
CA ARG A 3 5.21 21.58 -10.04
C ARG A 3 5.71 20.79 -11.25
N SER A 4 5.82 21.43 -12.40
CA SER A 4 6.35 20.80 -13.63
C SER A 4 7.85 20.49 -13.50
N LEU A 5 8.63 21.40 -12.94
CA LEU A 5 10.06 21.21 -12.67
C LEU A 5 10.29 20.04 -11.67
N TRP A 6 9.41 19.90 -10.68
CA TRP A 6 9.49 18.82 -9.70
C TRP A 6 9.23 17.43 -10.32
N ARG A 7 8.33 17.32 -11.30
CA ARG A 7 8.10 16.06 -12.02
C ARG A 7 9.36 15.61 -12.76
N TYR A 8 10.10 16.55 -13.35
CA TYR A 8 11.41 16.25 -13.96
C TYR A 8 12.45 15.87 -12.90
N ALA A 9 12.48 16.57 -11.78
CA ALA A 9 13.39 16.27 -10.66
C ALA A 9 13.11 14.88 -10.07
N LEU A 10 11.83 14.48 -9.97
CA LEU A 10 11.45 13.13 -9.53
C LEU A 10 11.93 12.06 -10.51
N GLY A 11 11.86 12.32 -11.82
CA GLY A 11 12.38 11.43 -12.85
C GLY A 11 13.91 11.25 -12.73
N TRP A 12 14.65 12.35 -12.48
CA TRP A 12 16.08 12.31 -12.23
C TRP A 12 16.43 11.59 -10.93
N ARG A 13 15.67 11.87 -9.87
CA ARG A 13 15.81 11.19 -8.57
C ARG A 13 15.56 9.68 -8.72
N TYR A 14 14.54 9.29 -9.51
CA TYR A 14 14.29 7.88 -9.83
C TYR A 14 15.49 7.24 -10.53
N ARG A 15 16.08 7.91 -11.53
CA ARG A 15 17.26 7.41 -12.25
C ARG A 15 18.48 7.28 -11.34
N LEU A 16 18.70 8.26 -10.45
CA LEU A 16 19.79 8.21 -9.46
C LEU A 16 19.59 7.09 -8.44
N LEU A 17 18.33 6.82 -8.09
CA LEU A 17 17.96 5.76 -7.15
C LEU A 17 17.74 4.40 -7.83
N ALA A 18 17.81 4.34 -9.18
CA ALA A 18 17.51 3.11 -9.93
C ALA A 18 18.39 1.93 -9.47
N ARG A 19 19.67 2.18 -9.20
CA ARG A 19 20.59 1.15 -8.68
C ARG A 19 20.15 0.60 -7.32
N ARG A 20 19.47 1.43 -6.51
CA ARG A 20 18.96 1.06 -5.20
C ARG A 20 17.70 0.19 -5.32
N TYR A 21 16.91 0.39 -6.38
CA TYR A 21 15.76 -0.47 -6.68
C TYR A 21 16.16 -1.85 -7.23
N ASP A 22 17.35 -1.94 -7.82
CA ASP A 22 17.86 -3.18 -8.38
C ASP A 22 18.81 -3.95 -7.43
N SER A 23 18.93 -3.48 -6.19
CA SER A 23 19.77 -4.12 -5.18
C SER A 23 18.95 -4.48 -3.94
N LEU A 24 19.43 -5.47 -3.21
CA LEU A 24 18.90 -5.83 -1.91
C LEU A 24 19.34 -4.75 -0.90
N VAL A 25 18.40 -4.19 -0.16
CA VAL A 25 18.66 -3.11 0.80
C VAL A 25 18.02 -3.45 2.15
N LEU A 26 18.71 -3.10 3.22
CA LEU A 26 18.13 -3.12 4.57
C LEU A 26 17.69 -1.70 4.91
N GLU A 27 16.40 -1.53 5.14
CA GLU A 27 15.80 -0.23 5.52
C GLU A 27 15.29 -0.28 6.97
N ARG A 28 15.02 0.90 7.52
CA ARG A 28 14.33 1.01 8.82
C ARG A 28 13.13 1.93 8.67
N VAL A 29 11.95 1.40 8.98
CA VAL A 29 10.71 2.19 9.02
C VAL A 29 10.25 2.23 10.47
N LEU A 30 10.23 3.42 11.08
CA LEU A 30 9.86 3.61 12.50
C LEU A 30 10.62 2.65 13.44
N GLY A 31 11.89 2.43 13.17
CA GLY A 31 12.74 1.53 13.96
C GLY A 31 12.69 0.07 13.54
N GLN A 32 11.65 -0.36 12.82
CA GLN A 32 11.49 -1.74 12.35
C GLN A 32 12.43 -2.00 11.17
N PRO A 33 13.37 -2.95 11.29
CA PRO A 33 14.21 -3.32 10.14
C PRO A 33 13.40 -4.08 9.11
N LEU A 34 13.62 -3.77 7.84
CA LEU A 34 12.95 -4.39 6.69
C LEU A 34 13.96 -4.64 5.60
N LEU A 35 14.00 -5.87 5.12
CA LEU A 35 14.73 -6.21 3.92
C LEU A 35 13.88 -5.81 2.71
N VAL A 36 14.46 -5.11 1.73
CA VAL A 36 13.77 -4.78 0.48
C VAL A 36 14.52 -5.47 -0.65
N LEU A 37 13.85 -6.40 -1.32
CA LEU A 37 14.41 -7.14 -2.45
C LEU A 37 14.42 -6.28 -3.72
N PRO A 38 15.27 -6.61 -4.70
CA PRO A 38 15.20 -5.97 -6.00
C PRO A 38 13.80 -6.04 -6.60
N GLN A 39 13.37 -4.97 -7.26
CA GLN A 39 12.08 -4.83 -7.93
C GLN A 39 10.88 -4.81 -6.96
N VAL A 40 11.12 -4.56 -5.68
CA VAL A 40 10.06 -4.36 -4.68
C VAL A 40 9.99 -2.89 -4.28
N PHE A 41 8.77 -2.40 -4.09
CA PHE A 41 8.51 -1.04 -3.65
C PHE A 41 9.21 -0.78 -2.30
N ASN A 42 10.03 0.27 -2.25
CA ASN A 42 10.77 0.63 -1.04
C ASN A 42 9.97 1.68 -0.24
N PRO A 43 9.41 1.31 0.92
CA PRO A 43 8.53 2.20 1.69
C PRO A 43 9.24 3.42 2.28
N ARG A 44 10.56 3.39 2.38
CA ARG A 44 11.38 4.50 2.89
C ARG A 44 11.65 5.55 1.82
N LEU A 45 11.95 5.08 0.59
CA LEU A 45 12.23 5.97 -0.54
C LEU A 45 10.95 6.67 -1.03
N LEU A 46 9.82 6.04 -0.86
CA LEU A 46 8.53 6.43 -1.44
C LEU A 46 7.50 6.74 -0.34
N ARG A 47 7.84 7.58 0.53
CA ARG A 47 7.11 8.20 1.67
C ARG A 47 5.71 7.67 2.03
N THR A 48 4.90 7.28 1.04
CA THR A 48 3.49 6.89 1.24
C THR A 48 3.37 5.62 2.09
N GLY A 49 4.22 4.61 1.86
CA GLY A 49 4.23 3.40 2.67
C GLY A 49 4.54 3.71 4.14
N GLN A 50 5.56 4.52 4.37
CA GLN A 50 5.90 4.96 5.73
C GLN A 50 4.78 5.81 6.34
N PHE A 51 4.19 6.73 5.58
CA PHE A 51 3.11 7.60 6.07
C PHE A 51 1.86 6.79 6.46
N LEU A 52 1.51 5.77 5.65
CA LEU A 52 0.39 4.90 5.98
C LEU A 52 0.64 4.22 7.34
N VAL A 53 1.80 3.56 7.52
CA VAL A 53 2.04 2.82 8.77
C VAL A 53 2.25 3.74 9.99
N GLU A 54 2.72 4.98 9.80
CA GLU A 54 2.78 6.00 10.86
C GLU A 54 1.38 6.39 11.35
N SER A 55 0.38 6.25 10.48
CA SER A 55 -1.00 6.64 10.77
C SER A 55 -1.79 5.57 11.51
N LEU A 56 -1.31 4.32 11.52
CA LEU A 56 -2.04 3.20 12.11
C LEU A 56 -2.03 3.26 13.64
N ASP A 57 -3.19 2.97 14.23
CA ASP A 57 -3.37 2.85 15.68
C ASP A 57 -4.55 1.90 15.99
N ALA A 58 -4.81 1.67 17.28
CA ALA A 58 -5.87 0.77 17.74
C ALA A 58 -7.30 1.25 17.42
N ARG A 59 -7.46 2.52 17.01
CA ARG A 59 -8.77 3.04 16.55
C ARG A 59 -9.03 2.67 15.09
N LEU A 60 -7.96 2.62 14.30
CA LEU A 60 -8.02 2.31 12.87
C LEU A 60 -7.91 0.80 12.62
N ILE A 61 -7.19 0.09 13.47
CA ILE A 61 -7.13 -1.38 13.44
C ILE A 61 -7.56 -1.86 14.83
N PRO A 62 -8.84 -2.20 15.00
CA PRO A 62 -9.32 -2.68 16.31
C PRO A 62 -8.56 -3.93 16.77
N PRO A 63 -8.27 -4.05 18.07
CA PRO A 63 -7.62 -5.26 18.58
C PRO A 63 -8.40 -6.53 18.19
N GLY A 64 -7.70 -7.52 17.66
CA GLY A 64 -8.31 -8.76 17.20
C GLY A 64 -8.83 -8.74 15.77
N ALA A 65 -8.66 -7.60 15.06
CA ALA A 65 -9.14 -7.46 13.68
C ALA A 65 -8.47 -8.45 12.72
N ARG A 66 -9.19 -8.82 11.69
CA ARG A 66 -8.66 -9.52 10.52
C ARG A 66 -8.34 -8.45 9.45
N VAL A 67 -7.08 -8.35 9.05
CA VAL A 67 -6.61 -7.26 8.16
C VAL A 67 -6.15 -7.83 6.81
N LEU A 68 -6.46 -7.13 5.73
CA LEU A 68 -5.85 -7.36 4.40
C LEU A 68 -4.87 -6.24 4.11
N ASP A 69 -3.62 -6.57 3.77
CA ASP A 69 -2.64 -5.63 3.21
C ASP A 69 -2.56 -5.87 1.69
N LEU A 70 -3.31 -5.09 0.93
CA LEU A 70 -3.48 -5.26 -0.53
C LEU A 70 -2.32 -4.56 -1.26
N GLY A 71 -1.58 -5.33 -2.07
CA GLY A 71 -0.36 -4.82 -2.72
C GLY A 71 0.76 -4.58 -1.70
N THR A 72 1.02 -5.59 -0.88
CA THR A 72 1.84 -5.50 0.34
C THR A 72 3.31 -5.06 0.13
N GLY A 73 3.85 -5.26 -1.09
CA GLY A 73 5.22 -4.88 -1.40
C GLY A 73 6.24 -5.57 -0.49
N SER A 74 6.89 -4.78 0.34
CA SER A 74 7.88 -5.30 1.31
C SER A 74 7.25 -5.97 2.55
N GLY A 75 5.93 -5.92 2.69
CA GLY A 75 5.25 -6.41 3.89
C GLY A 75 5.14 -5.37 5.00
N VAL A 76 5.51 -4.12 4.73
CA VAL A 76 5.54 -3.09 5.79
C VAL A 76 4.16 -2.85 6.39
N GLY A 77 3.11 -2.76 5.56
CA GLY A 77 1.74 -2.58 6.03
C GLY A 77 1.32 -3.73 6.94
N ALA A 78 1.54 -4.95 6.47
CA ALA A 78 1.19 -6.17 7.22
C ALA A 78 1.90 -6.23 8.59
N ILE A 79 3.21 -5.96 8.61
CA ILE A 79 4.01 -6.01 9.85
C ILE A 79 3.50 -4.99 10.88
N PHE A 80 3.18 -3.77 10.43
CA PHE A 80 2.69 -2.75 11.35
C PHE A 80 1.24 -3.03 11.79
N ALA A 81 0.39 -3.55 10.90
CA ALA A 81 -0.99 -3.94 11.24
C ALA A 81 -1.01 -5.06 12.29
N ALA A 82 -0.09 -6.00 12.22
CA ALA A 82 0.01 -7.14 13.14
C ALA A 82 0.23 -6.72 14.62
N ARG A 83 0.48 -5.44 14.88
CA ARG A 83 0.57 -4.91 16.26
C ARG A 83 -0.79 -4.92 16.97
N TRP A 84 -1.87 -4.89 16.21
CA TRP A 84 -3.25 -4.85 16.74
C TRP A 84 -4.10 -5.99 16.19
N ALA A 85 -3.83 -6.41 14.95
CA ALA A 85 -4.58 -7.44 14.26
C ALA A 85 -4.30 -8.83 14.83
N ASP A 86 -5.32 -9.67 14.83
CA ASP A 86 -5.19 -11.09 15.20
C ASP A 86 -4.52 -11.87 14.06
N CYS A 87 -4.92 -11.55 12.83
CA CYS A 87 -4.27 -12.10 11.65
C CYS A 87 -4.26 -11.09 10.50
N VAL A 88 -3.22 -11.15 9.69
CA VAL A 88 -3.08 -10.31 8.50
C VAL A 88 -2.90 -11.22 7.28
N VAL A 89 -3.69 -10.97 6.24
CA VAL A 89 -3.44 -11.54 4.91
C VAL A 89 -2.76 -10.45 4.09
N ALA A 90 -1.62 -10.77 3.51
CA ALA A 90 -0.85 -9.83 2.67
C ALA A 90 -0.83 -10.36 1.24
N THR A 91 -1.23 -9.53 0.27
CA THR A 91 -1.29 -9.98 -1.12
C THR A 91 -0.44 -9.09 -2.03
N ASP A 92 0.11 -9.67 -3.08
CA ASP A 92 0.81 -8.90 -4.12
C ASP A 92 0.82 -9.71 -5.43
N ILE A 93 0.75 -9.02 -6.54
CA ILE A 93 0.85 -9.61 -7.88
C ILE A 93 2.32 -9.95 -8.20
N ASN A 94 3.27 -9.18 -7.66
CA ASN A 94 4.71 -9.33 -7.91
C ASN A 94 5.29 -10.47 -7.06
N PRO A 95 5.79 -11.57 -7.65
CA PRO A 95 6.37 -12.67 -6.87
C PRO A 95 7.59 -12.25 -6.03
N ALA A 96 8.34 -11.20 -6.44
CA ALA A 96 9.45 -10.68 -5.63
C ALA A 96 8.91 -10.00 -4.36
N ALA A 97 7.79 -9.30 -4.45
CA ALA A 97 7.13 -8.69 -3.29
C ALA A 97 6.60 -9.78 -2.33
N VAL A 98 5.99 -10.83 -2.87
CA VAL A 98 5.52 -11.97 -2.08
C VAL A 98 6.68 -12.60 -1.28
N ARG A 99 7.82 -12.85 -1.95
CA ARG A 99 9.02 -13.37 -1.26
C ARG A 99 9.52 -12.39 -0.20
N CYS A 100 9.55 -11.11 -0.55
CA CYS A 100 10.02 -10.04 0.34
C CYS A 100 9.17 -9.98 1.62
N ALA A 101 7.84 -9.97 1.47
CA ALA A 101 6.91 -9.90 2.59
C ALA A 101 7.04 -11.14 3.50
N ARG A 102 7.19 -12.34 2.92
CA ARG A 102 7.43 -13.57 3.69
C ARG A 102 8.72 -13.51 4.51
N ILE A 103 9.82 -13.06 3.88
CA ILE A 103 11.11 -12.90 4.57
C ILE A 103 10.97 -11.91 5.73
N ASN A 104 10.31 -10.77 5.49
CA ASN A 104 10.16 -9.75 6.52
C ASN A 104 9.21 -10.18 7.65
N ALA A 105 8.16 -10.93 7.34
CA ALA A 105 7.30 -11.54 8.38
C ALA A 105 8.12 -12.48 9.28
N LEU A 106 8.94 -13.34 8.67
CA LEU A 106 9.83 -14.24 9.40
C LEU A 106 10.86 -13.48 10.25
N LEU A 107 11.53 -12.48 9.66
CA LEU A 107 12.52 -11.66 10.37
C LEU A 107 11.92 -10.87 11.53
N SER A 108 10.61 -10.62 11.47
CA SER A 108 9.87 -9.91 12.52
C SER A 108 9.23 -10.86 13.55
N GLY A 109 9.37 -12.17 13.37
CA GLY A 109 8.73 -13.18 14.22
C GLY A 109 7.21 -13.21 14.08
N LEU A 110 6.69 -12.81 12.91
CA LEU A 110 5.24 -12.67 12.65
C LEU A 110 4.71 -13.67 11.62
N GLU A 111 5.49 -14.69 11.28
CA GLU A 111 5.12 -15.67 10.23
C GLU A 111 3.86 -16.49 10.59
N GLN A 112 3.48 -16.53 11.86
CA GLN A 112 2.25 -17.18 12.29
C GLN A 112 1.04 -16.24 12.28
N HIS A 113 1.29 -14.93 12.19
CA HIS A 113 0.25 -13.89 12.18
C HIS A 113 0.01 -13.30 10.80
N ILE A 114 0.98 -13.46 9.88
CA ILE A 114 0.91 -12.88 8.53
C ILE A 114 0.96 -14.00 7.49
N GLU A 115 -0.15 -14.20 6.79
CA GLU A 115 -0.23 -15.11 5.64
C GLU A 115 0.00 -14.32 4.35
N VAL A 116 0.98 -14.72 3.52
CA VAL A 116 1.29 -14.01 2.27
C VAL A 116 0.85 -14.84 1.06
N ARG A 117 -0.02 -14.27 0.23
CA ARG A 117 -0.57 -14.91 -0.97
C ARG A 117 -0.19 -14.13 -2.24
N GLN A 118 0.05 -14.83 -3.31
CA GLN A 118 0.33 -14.20 -4.62
C GLN A 118 -0.95 -14.12 -5.45
N GLY A 119 -1.18 -12.96 -6.06
CA GLY A 119 -2.25 -12.78 -7.03
C GLY A 119 -2.63 -11.32 -7.24
N ASP A 120 -3.52 -11.12 -8.21
CA ASP A 120 -3.96 -9.79 -8.64
C ASP A 120 -5.17 -9.34 -7.82
N MET A 121 -5.05 -8.15 -7.24
CA MET A 121 -6.10 -7.46 -6.48
C MET A 121 -6.73 -8.41 -5.43
N PHE A 122 -8.06 -8.51 -5.39
CA PHE A 122 -8.78 -9.38 -4.46
C PHE A 122 -8.81 -10.86 -4.88
N GLY A 123 -8.26 -11.22 -6.05
CA GLY A 123 -8.25 -12.60 -6.56
C GLY A 123 -7.80 -13.65 -5.55
N PRO A 124 -6.68 -13.45 -4.82
CA PRO A 124 -6.21 -14.42 -3.81
C PRO A 124 -7.11 -14.54 -2.57
N VAL A 125 -8.06 -13.61 -2.38
CA VAL A 125 -8.92 -13.51 -1.18
C VAL A 125 -10.42 -13.50 -1.52
N ARG A 126 -10.81 -14.06 -2.66
CA ARG A 126 -12.20 -14.01 -3.18
C ARG A 126 -13.27 -14.43 -2.17
N ALA A 127 -12.95 -15.35 -1.27
CA ALA A 127 -13.90 -15.88 -0.29
C ALA A 127 -13.71 -15.28 1.10
N ASP A 128 -12.81 -14.32 1.24
CA ASP A 128 -12.45 -13.74 2.54
C ASP A 128 -13.08 -12.36 2.73
N THR A 129 -13.41 -12.06 3.99
CA THR A 129 -13.80 -10.71 4.41
C THR A 129 -12.89 -10.24 5.53
N PHE A 130 -12.76 -8.93 5.68
CA PHE A 130 -11.81 -8.29 6.57
C PHE A 130 -12.45 -7.15 7.35
N ASP A 131 -11.97 -6.93 8.56
CA ASP A 131 -12.35 -5.75 9.36
C ASP A 131 -11.69 -4.50 8.78
N VAL A 132 -10.43 -4.64 8.31
CA VAL A 132 -9.68 -3.52 7.74
C VAL A 132 -8.94 -3.97 6.48
N VAL A 133 -8.98 -3.15 5.43
CA VAL A 133 -8.17 -3.31 4.22
C VAL A 133 -7.18 -2.14 4.16
N LEU A 134 -5.89 -2.42 4.13
CA LEU A 134 -4.85 -1.43 3.88
C LEU A 134 -4.53 -1.42 2.39
N PHE A 135 -4.40 -0.22 1.81
CA PHE A 135 -4.07 -0.11 0.40
C PHE A 135 -3.20 1.12 0.12
N ASN A 136 -2.02 0.86 -0.39
CA ASN A 136 -1.11 1.88 -0.92
C ASN A 136 -1.04 1.66 -2.44
N PRO A 137 -1.96 2.27 -3.20
CA PRO A 137 -2.13 1.94 -4.62
C PRO A 137 -0.98 2.43 -5.51
N PRO A 138 -0.85 1.87 -6.71
CA PRO A 138 0.00 2.49 -7.74
C PRO A 138 -0.57 3.86 -8.13
N TYR A 139 0.30 4.86 -8.29
CA TYR A 139 -0.10 6.27 -8.40
C TYR A 139 -0.41 6.76 -9.81
N TYR A 140 -0.02 6.00 -10.83
CA TYR A 140 -0.15 6.44 -12.22
C TYR A 140 -0.94 5.43 -13.04
N VAL A 141 -1.86 5.93 -13.86
CA VAL A 141 -2.57 5.09 -14.84
C VAL A 141 -1.63 4.76 -16.00
N GLY A 142 -1.66 3.52 -16.46
CA GLY A 142 -0.89 3.09 -17.62
C GLY A 142 -0.44 1.64 -17.53
N THR A 143 0.01 1.10 -18.65
CA THR A 143 0.48 -0.28 -18.72
C THR A 143 1.85 -0.40 -18.04
N PRO A 144 1.99 -1.25 -17.02
CA PRO A 144 3.29 -1.51 -16.42
C PRO A 144 4.27 -2.15 -17.41
N ARG A 145 5.52 -1.74 -17.36
CA ARG A 145 6.60 -2.25 -18.25
C ARG A 145 7.38 -3.40 -17.62
N ASN A 146 7.31 -3.53 -16.30
CA ASN A 146 7.99 -4.60 -15.54
C ASN A 146 7.37 -4.74 -14.15
N ALA A 147 7.84 -5.70 -13.37
CA ALA A 147 7.29 -6.02 -12.04
C ALA A 147 7.37 -4.85 -11.05
N LEU A 148 8.38 -4.00 -11.16
CA LEU A 148 8.50 -2.81 -10.30
C LEU A 148 7.51 -1.72 -10.73
N ASP A 149 7.28 -1.57 -12.02
CA ASP A 149 6.37 -0.59 -12.57
C ASP A 149 4.89 -0.89 -12.21
N UNK A 150 4.64 -1.97 -11.88
CA UNK A 150 3.47 -2.31 -11.47
C UNK A 150 3.10 -1.72 -10.26
N ALA A 151 4.04 -1.50 -9.36
CA ALA A 151 3.84 -0.74 -8.11
C ALA A 151 3.56 0.75 -8.34
N TRP A 152 3.78 1.23 -9.54
CA TRP A 152 3.61 2.64 -9.90
C TRP A 152 2.44 2.87 -10.85
N ARG A 153 2.09 1.89 -11.64
CA ARG A 153 1.10 2.01 -12.71
C ARG A 153 0.16 0.82 -12.70
N GLY A 154 -1.10 1.10 -12.86
CA GLY A 154 -2.10 0.07 -13.08
C GLY A 154 -3.13 0.56 -14.07
N ILE A 155 -3.59 -0.32 -14.94
CA ILE A 155 -4.78 -0.10 -15.72
C ILE A 155 -5.93 -0.53 -14.81
N ASP A 156 -6.95 0.28 -14.67
CA ASP A 156 -8.18 -0.05 -13.95
C ASP A 156 -8.04 -0.46 -12.46
N VAL A 157 -6.85 -0.28 -11.85
CA VAL A 157 -6.63 -0.71 -10.45
C VAL A 157 -7.59 0.00 -9.49
N VAL A 158 -7.77 1.31 -9.67
CA VAL A 158 -8.61 2.10 -8.78
C VAL A 158 -10.09 1.73 -8.94
N GLU A 159 -10.53 1.53 -10.19
CA GLU A 159 -11.91 1.15 -10.50
C GLU A 159 -12.25 -0.24 -9.95
N ARG A 160 -11.34 -1.20 -10.15
CA ARG A 160 -11.49 -2.57 -9.62
C ARG A 160 -11.50 -2.56 -8.10
N PHE A 161 -10.58 -1.84 -7.48
CA PHE A 161 -10.54 -1.71 -6.02
C PHE A 161 -11.87 -1.16 -5.50
N ALA A 162 -12.34 -0.05 -6.08
CA ALA A 162 -13.57 0.60 -5.63
C ALA A 162 -14.81 -0.31 -5.81
N ALA A 163 -14.86 -1.03 -6.93
CA ALA A 163 -15.99 -1.91 -7.26
C ALA A 163 -16.05 -3.15 -6.37
N GLU A 164 -14.89 -3.71 -6.00
CA GLU A 164 -14.82 -4.99 -5.28
C GLU A 164 -14.74 -4.82 -3.74
N LEU A 165 -14.33 -3.64 -3.24
CA LEU A 165 -14.00 -3.42 -1.82
C LEU A 165 -15.10 -3.89 -0.87
N ARG A 166 -16.36 -3.54 -1.14
CA ARG A 166 -17.49 -3.85 -0.25
C ARG A 166 -17.70 -5.35 -0.04
N ASP A 167 -17.44 -6.15 -1.06
CA ASP A 167 -17.59 -7.60 -0.99
C ASP A 167 -16.54 -8.24 -0.07
N HIS A 168 -15.47 -7.50 0.23
CA HIS A 168 -14.36 -7.95 1.07
C HIS A 168 -14.33 -7.29 2.46
N LEU A 169 -15.35 -6.49 2.80
CA LEU A 169 -15.46 -5.90 4.14
C LEU A 169 -16.57 -6.61 4.95
N VAL A 170 -16.28 -6.87 6.22
CA VAL A 170 -17.32 -7.27 7.16
C VAL A 170 -18.24 -6.07 7.42
N SER A 171 -19.42 -6.33 8.01
CA SER A 171 -20.31 -5.24 8.45
C SER A 171 -19.56 -4.32 9.43
N GLY A 172 -19.49 -3.04 9.13
CA GLY A 172 -18.74 -2.04 9.91
C GLY A 172 -17.25 -1.99 9.60
N GLY A 173 -16.76 -2.85 8.71
CA GLY A 173 -15.36 -2.82 8.25
C GLY A 173 -15.04 -1.60 7.38
N HIS A 174 -13.78 -1.37 7.15
CA HIS A 174 -13.35 -0.19 6.35
C HIS A 174 -11.99 -0.43 5.67
N ALA A 175 -11.72 0.40 4.67
CA ALA A 175 -10.38 0.43 4.07
C ALA A 175 -9.64 1.70 4.49
N LEU A 176 -8.31 1.59 4.60
CA LEU A 176 -7.39 2.73 4.79
C LEU A 176 -6.54 2.83 3.53
N VAL A 177 -6.77 3.88 2.76
CA VAL A 177 -6.09 4.09 1.48
C VAL A 177 -5.21 5.34 1.58
N VAL A 178 -3.92 5.21 1.27
CA VAL A 178 -3.03 6.38 1.23
C VAL A 178 -2.98 6.93 -0.20
N LEU A 179 -3.22 8.22 -0.33
CA LEU A 179 -3.15 8.92 -1.61
C LEU A 179 -2.16 10.09 -1.51
N SER A 180 -1.58 10.44 -2.66
CA SER A 180 -0.66 11.56 -2.81
C SER A 180 -1.16 12.50 -3.91
N THR A 181 -0.97 13.80 -3.72
CA THR A 181 -1.24 14.80 -4.78
C THR A 181 -0.25 14.72 -5.94
N ASP A 182 0.83 13.97 -5.81
CA ASP A 182 1.74 13.69 -6.92
C ASP A 182 1.18 12.61 -7.88
N GLY A 183 0.19 11.83 -7.42
CA GLY A 183 -0.53 10.85 -8.22
C GLY A 183 -1.86 11.38 -8.72
N GLU A 184 -2.74 10.49 -9.10
CA GLU A 184 -4.05 10.82 -9.68
C GLU A 184 -5.19 10.86 -8.62
N UNK A 185 -5.09 11.50 -7.56
CA UNK A 185 -5.88 11.64 -6.57
C UNK A 185 -7.19 11.82 -6.90
N GLU A 186 -7.55 12.69 -7.91
CA GLU A 186 -8.93 12.94 -8.32
C GLU A 186 -9.60 11.68 -8.93
N ALA A 187 -8.88 10.92 -9.72
CA ALA A 187 -9.40 9.69 -10.31
C ALA A 187 -9.81 8.67 -9.22
N PHE A 188 -9.01 8.56 -8.16
CA PHE A 188 -9.35 7.70 -7.02
C PHE A 188 -10.62 8.17 -6.32
N LEU A 189 -10.70 9.46 -6.00
CA LEU A 189 -11.86 10.01 -5.29
C LEU A 189 -13.15 9.84 -6.13
N ASN A 190 -13.05 10.06 -7.44
CA ASN A 190 -14.17 9.87 -8.35
C ASN A 190 -14.62 8.40 -8.39
N ALA A 191 -13.66 7.45 -8.47
CA ALA A 191 -13.99 6.02 -8.46
C ALA A 191 -14.67 5.61 -7.15
N PHE A 192 -14.22 6.14 -6.01
CA PHE A 192 -14.85 5.87 -4.71
C PHE A 192 -16.28 6.39 -4.68
N GLU A 193 -16.49 7.62 -5.13
CA GLU A 193 -17.82 8.27 -5.17
C GLU A 193 -18.78 7.50 -6.07
N VAL A 194 -18.35 7.15 -7.29
CA VAL A 194 -19.17 6.40 -8.28
C VAL A 194 -19.61 5.04 -7.72
N ASN A 195 -18.75 4.41 -6.90
CA ASN A 195 -19.09 3.13 -6.25
C ASN A 195 -19.77 3.31 -4.89
N GLY A 196 -20.17 4.54 -4.54
CA GLY A 196 -20.94 4.84 -3.33
C GLY A 196 -20.16 4.70 -2.03
N LEU A 197 -18.82 4.65 -2.08
CA LEU A 197 -17.98 4.55 -0.89
C LEU A 197 -17.96 5.89 -0.14
N ASN A 198 -18.19 5.85 1.15
CA ASN A 198 -18.08 7.02 2.02
C ASN A 198 -16.60 7.27 2.30
N VAL A 199 -16.12 8.47 1.95
CA VAL A 199 -14.69 8.84 2.06
C VAL A 199 -14.50 9.81 3.22
N GLN A 200 -13.66 9.43 4.18
CA GLN A 200 -13.30 10.26 5.33
C GLN A 200 -11.79 10.47 5.38
N VAL A 201 -11.34 11.71 5.55
CA VAL A 201 -9.92 11.99 5.78
C VAL A 201 -9.59 11.63 7.23
N VAL A 202 -8.67 10.70 7.42
CA VAL A 202 -8.17 10.28 8.73
C VAL A 202 -7.00 11.15 9.16
N VAL A 203 -6.02 11.30 8.27
CA VAL A 203 -4.83 12.10 8.52
C VAL A 203 -4.31 12.69 7.22
N ARG A 204 -3.77 13.90 7.32
CA ARG A 204 -3.21 14.63 6.18
C ARG A 204 -1.87 15.24 6.59
N ARG A 205 -0.90 15.17 5.69
CA ARG A 205 0.42 15.78 5.90
C ARG A 205 0.82 16.57 4.66
N ASP A 206 1.08 17.85 4.85
CA ASP A 206 1.57 18.73 3.79
C ASP A 206 3.11 18.74 3.83
N LEU A 207 3.72 18.33 2.72
CA LEU A 207 5.17 18.27 2.56
C LEU A 207 5.68 19.39 1.61
N ILE A 208 4.95 20.51 1.54
CA ILE A 208 5.24 21.67 0.69
C ILE A 208 4.99 21.34 -0.80
N ASN A 209 5.58 20.26 -1.29
CA ASN A 209 5.51 19.86 -2.72
C ASN A 209 4.44 18.81 -2.97
N GLU A 210 4.04 18.10 -1.94
CA GLU A 210 3.18 16.93 -2.00
C GLU A 210 2.32 16.89 -0.75
N VAL A 211 1.05 16.59 -0.91
CA VAL A 211 0.16 16.35 0.22
C VAL A 211 -0.17 14.85 0.27
N LEU A 212 0.16 14.23 1.40
CA LEU A 212 -0.20 12.84 1.66
C LEU A 212 -1.48 12.81 2.49
N THR A 213 -2.43 11.94 2.13
CA THR A 213 -3.71 11.77 2.84
C THR A 213 -3.99 10.28 3.02
N VAL A 214 -4.41 9.90 4.24
CA VAL A 214 -5.00 8.58 4.47
C VAL A 214 -6.51 8.77 4.55
N UNK A 215 -7.31 8.20 3.64
CA UNK A 215 -8.55 8.20 3.52
C UNK A 215 -9.02 7.04 4.10
N ARG A 216 -10.14 6.95 4.92
CA ARG A 216 -10.95 5.82 5.37
C ARG A 216 -12.16 5.70 4.47
N LEU A 217 -12.39 4.48 3.97
CA LEU A 217 -13.52 4.16 3.07
C LEU A 217 -14.42 3.13 3.72
N CYS A 218 -15.75 3.31 3.63
CA CYS A 218 -16.74 2.35 4.11
C CYS A 218 -18.03 2.40 3.29
#